data_57c032d1b81f33393ab18770122dc01d
#
_entry.id   57c032d1b81f33393ab18770122dc01d
#
_cell.length_a   1.000
_cell.length_b   1.000
_cell.length_c   1.000
_cell.angle_alpha   90.00
_cell.angle_beta   90.00
_cell.angle_gamma   90.00
#
_symmetry.space_group_name_H-M   'P 1'
#
loop_
_entity.id
_entity.type
_entity.pdbx_description
1 polymer ?
#
loop_
_entity_poly.entity_id
_entity_poly.type
_entity_poly.pdbx_seq_one_letter_code
_entity_poly.pdbx_strand_id
1 'polypeptide(L)'
;MKCLLEVGELEVQIGEIVMNKEKFYISTAIAYASSKPHIGNTYEVVLADVIARYKRLCGYDVYFQTGTDEHGQKIEEKAKNMGIDPQKYVDMMSTEIKNIWDVMNTSYDKFVRTTDKEHERLVQHIFEKLYDQGDIYLGEYKGLYCVPCESFWTESQLIDGKCPDCGREVSMATEEAYFFRMSKYSKWLEEYIESNPRFIEPESRKNEIMNNFIKPGLQDLCVSRTSFKWGIPVTFNDKHVIYVWIDALSNYITFLGYDPNGESGELFKKYWPADIHLIGKDILRFHTIYWPIMLHALGVSMPKHIFGHPWMLFGNDKMSKSKGNIAYADDLVNKYGVDAIRFYMIHEMPYAADGTYVEDLLIDAINGNLANVLGNLVNRTIGMVNKYFSGVVINEGVSSDEDKDLINMVLSLKDRIDENIDKFRIADSLENIFDIYRRCNKYIDETTPWVLAKDESMHPRLSTVLYNLIEAIRIATVSCKHIYQIRQRVFLNK
;
A
#
# COMPACT_ATOMS: atom_id res chain seq x y z
N MET A 1 -4.04 14.23 -20.82
CA MET A 1 -4.77 15.50 -20.98
C MET A 1 -6.29 15.30 -21.13
N LYS A 2 -6.81 14.31 -21.87
CA LYS A 2 -8.26 14.05 -21.89
C LYS A 2 -8.86 13.80 -20.49
N CYS A 3 -8.22 13.02 -19.64
CA CYS A 3 -8.75 12.66 -18.32
C CYS A 3 -8.74 13.79 -17.26
N LEU A 4 -7.90 14.82 -17.41
CA LEU A 4 -7.79 15.94 -16.46
C LEU A 4 -8.48 17.22 -16.95
N LEU A 5 -8.74 17.35 -18.26
CA LEU A 5 -9.37 18.54 -18.85
C LEU A 5 -10.90 18.43 -19.02
N GLU A 6 -11.47 17.22 -18.98
CA GLU A 6 -12.89 16.99 -19.21
C GLU A 6 -13.78 17.07 -17.95
N VAL A 7 -13.23 17.37 -16.77
CA VAL A 7 -14.00 17.43 -15.53
C VAL A 7 -14.80 18.74 -15.35
N GLY A 8 -14.64 19.71 -16.23
CA GLY A 8 -15.25 21.05 -16.10
C GLY A 8 -16.52 21.30 -16.92
N GLU A 9 -16.82 20.55 -17.98
CA GLU A 9 -17.91 20.88 -18.93
C GLU A 9 -18.85 19.73 -19.33
N LEU A 10 -18.77 18.55 -18.75
CA LEU A 10 -19.53 17.35 -19.17
C LEU A 10 -20.42 16.73 -18.08
N GLU A 11 -21.12 17.57 -17.30
CA GLU A 11 -22.24 17.07 -16.48
C GLU A 11 -23.59 17.06 -17.21
N VAL A 12 -23.64 17.42 -18.48
CA VAL A 12 -24.91 17.43 -19.25
C VAL A 12 -24.76 16.59 -20.50
N GLN A 13 -25.42 15.44 -20.51
CA GLN A 13 -25.56 14.44 -21.57
C GLN A 13 -24.45 13.39 -21.68
N ILE A 14 -24.46 12.42 -20.76
CA ILE A 14 -23.98 11.06 -21.05
C ILE A 14 -25.13 10.11 -20.74
N GLY A 15 -25.91 9.80 -21.77
CA GLY A 15 -26.59 8.51 -21.84
C GLY A 15 -25.49 7.43 -21.68
N GLU A 16 -25.80 6.38 -20.92
CA GLU A 16 -24.92 5.27 -20.57
C GLU A 16 -24.13 4.72 -21.76
N ILE A 17 -22.98 5.29 -22.06
CA ILE A 17 -21.90 4.54 -22.67
C ILE A 17 -21.27 3.77 -21.50
N VAL A 18 -21.68 2.52 -21.34
CA VAL A 18 -20.95 1.56 -20.50
C VAL A 18 -19.58 1.37 -21.17
N MET A 19 -18.65 2.29 -20.90
CA MET A 19 -17.25 2.05 -21.20
C MET A 19 -16.84 0.91 -20.28
N ASN A 20 -16.44 -0.22 -20.85
CA ASN A 20 -15.89 -1.34 -20.11
C ASN A 20 -14.60 -0.86 -19.47
N LYS A 21 -14.69 -0.39 -18.22
CA LYS A 21 -13.54 0.14 -17.48
C LYS A 21 -12.52 -0.97 -17.31
N GLU A 22 -11.27 -0.67 -17.56
CA GLU A 22 -10.19 -1.59 -17.27
C GLU A 22 -10.16 -1.88 -15.76
N LYS A 23 -10.08 -3.16 -15.39
CA LYS A 23 -10.04 -3.59 -13.99
C LYS A 23 -8.69 -3.33 -13.35
N PHE A 24 -8.67 -3.10 -12.06
CA PHE A 24 -7.44 -3.00 -11.28
C PHE A 24 -7.67 -3.55 -9.87
N TYR A 25 -6.96 -4.61 -9.51
CA TYR A 25 -7.01 -5.18 -8.16
C TYR A 25 -5.71 -4.93 -7.42
N ILE A 26 -5.80 -4.19 -6.32
CA ILE A 26 -4.71 -3.97 -5.37
C ILE A 26 -5.07 -4.50 -4.00
N SER A 27 -4.12 -5.16 -3.35
CA SER A 27 -4.26 -5.58 -1.95
C SER A 27 -3.04 -5.17 -1.13
N THR A 28 -3.25 -4.99 0.17
CA THR A 28 -2.18 -4.97 1.17
C THR A 28 -2.02 -6.34 1.80
N ALA A 29 -0.94 -6.55 2.56
CA ALA A 29 -0.96 -7.59 3.57
C ALA A 29 -2.11 -7.32 4.57
N ILE A 30 -2.66 -8.39 5.13
CA ILE A 30 -3.64 -8.27 6.21
C ILE A 30 -2.92 -8.13 7.54
N ALA A 31 -3.34 -7.17 8.36
CA ALA A 31 -2.64 -6.83 9.60
C ALA A 31 -2.85 -7.92 10.66
N TYR A 32 -1.76 -8.44 11.25
CA TYR A 32 -1.87 -9.43 12.33
C TYR A 32 -2.54 -8.83 13.57
N ALA A 33 -3.72 -9.33 13.91
CA ALA A 33 -4.61 -8.80 14.94
C ALA A 33 -4.10 -9.05 16.38
N SER A 34 -2.78 -9.01 16.57
CA SER A 34 -2.16 -9.22 17.86
C SER A 34 -1.95 -7.93 18.67
N SER A 35 -2.05 -6.76 18.07
CA SER A 35 -1.90 -5.47 18.75
C SER A 35 -2.24 -4.29 17.83
N LYS A 36 -2.55 -3.12 18.43
CA LYS A 36 -2.73 -1.85 17.72
C LYS A 36 -1.59 -1.60 16.72
N PRO A 37 -1.88 -1.30 15.43
CA PRO A 37 -0.87 -0.99 14.43
C PRO A 37 -0.19 0.36 14.72
N HIS A 38 1.10 0.43 14.49
CA HIS A 38 1.86 1.69 14.54
C HIS A 38 1.91 2.35 13.16
N ILE A 39 2.44 3.58 13.10
CA ILE A 39 2.52 4.36 11.86
C ILE A 39 3.19 3.61 10.70
N GLY A 40 4.18 2.76 10.97
CA GLY A 40 4.83 1.93 9.96
C GLY A 40 3.91 0.88 9.32
N ASN A 41 2.96 0.30 10.09
CA ASN A 41 1.92 -0.57 9.54
C ASN A 41 0.86 0.24 8.76
N THR A 42 0.56 1.44 9.24
CA THR A 42 -0.41 2.35 8.59
C THR A 42 0.11 2.87 7.26
N TYR A 43 1.43 3.01 7.11
CA TYR A 43 2.06 3.42 5.84
C TYR A 43 1.67 2.51 4.67
N GLU A 44 1.66 1.19 4.89
CA GLU A 44 1.30 0.22 3.85
C GLU A 44 -0.08 0.47 3.26
N VAL A 45 -1.09 0.63 4.11
CA VAL A 45 -2.46 0.86 3.65
C VAL A 45 -2.65 2.24 3.00
N VAL A 46 -1.93 3.27 3.49
CA VAL A 46 -1.95 4.60 2.87
C VAL A 46 -1.29 4.58 1.49
N LEU A 47 -0.17 3.87 1.34
CA LEU A 47 0.52 3.71 0.05
C LEU A 47 -0.39 3.01 -0.97
N ALA A 48 -1.05 1.92 -0.58
CA ALA A 48 -2.02 1.23 -1.43
C ALA A 48 -3.21 2.11 -1.79
N ASP A 49 -3.73 2.89 -0.83
CA ASP A 49 -4.83 3.82 -1.03
C ASP A 49 -4.49 4.91 -2.05
N VAL A 50 -3.27 5.45 -2.00
CA VAL A 50 -2.80 6.45 -2.96
C VAL A 50 -2.80 5.88 -4.39
N ILE A 51 -2.30 4.66 -4.58
CA ILE A 51 -2.32 3.97 -5.88
C ILE A 51 -3.76 3.71 -6.34
N ALA A 52 -4.60 3.17 -5.45
CA ALA A 52 -6.00 2.88 -5.74
C ALA A 52 -6.78 4.12 -6.17
N ARG A 53 -6.62 5.24 -5.45
CA ARG A 53 -7.24 6.53 -5.78
C ARG A 53 -6.75 7.07 -7.11
N TYR A 54 -5.44 6.95 -7.39
CA TYR A 54 -4.89 7.38 -8.66
C TYR A 54 -5.49 6.58 -9.82
N LYS A 55 -5.54 5.25 -9.72
CA LYS A 55 -6.15 4.40 -10.75
C LYS A 55 -7.65 4.69 -10.93
N ARG A 56 -8.40 4.95 -9.85
CA ARG A 56 -9.80 5.44 -9.95
C ARG A 56 -9.90 6.78 -10.66
N LEU A 57 -8.99 7.73 -10.36
CA LEU A 57 -8.94 9.02 -11.04
C LEU A 57 -8.65 8.88 -12.55
N CYS A 58 -7.86 7.86 -12.92
CA CYS A 58 -7.61 7.49 -14.33
C CYS A 58 -8.74 6.69 -14.98
N GLY A 59 -9.84 6.41 -14.28
CA GLY A 59 -11.02 5.77 -14.82
C GLY A 59 -11.06 4.24 -14.72
N TYR A 60 -10.11 3.61 -14.01
CA TYR A 60 -10.13 2.17 -13.74
C TYR A 60 -11.28 1.78 -12.82
N ASP A 61 -11.76 0.55 -13.00
CA ASP A 61 -12.63 -0.13 -12.03
C ASP A 61 -11.75 -0.83 -10.99
N VAL A 62 -11.56 -0.16 -9.84
CA VAL A 62 -10.57 -0.56 -8.82
C VAL A 62 -11.24 -1.34 -7.71
N TYR A 63 -10.67 -2.50 -7.37
CA TYR A 63 -10.96 -3.24 -6.15
C TYR A 63 -9.75 -3.18 -5.23
N PHE A 64 -9.90 -2.56 -4.06
CA PHE A 64 -8.86 -2.43 -3.05
C PHE A 64 -9.23 -3.24 -1.80
N GLN A 65 -8.44 -4.27 -1.48
CA GLN A 65 -8.62 -5.16 -0.34
C GLN A 65 -7.53 -4.98 0.70
N THR A 66 -7.94 -4.91 1.96
CA THR A 66 -7.09 -4.95 3.17
C THR A 66 -7.85 -5.69 4.27
N GLY A 67 -7.23 -5.92 5.43
CA GLY A 67 -7.94 -6.59 6.51
C GLY A 67 -7.05 -7.03 7.67
N THR A 68 -7.52 -8.07 8.37
CA THR A 68 -6.85 -8.63 9.55
C THR A 68 -6.62 -10.13 9.43
N ASP A 69 -5.42 -10.56 9.82
CA ASP A 69 -5.03 -11.94 10.09
C ASP A 69 -5.26 -12.22 11.59
N GLU A 70 -6.14 -13.18 11.88
CA GLU A 70 -6.76 -13.33 13.20
C GLU A 70 -6.50 -14.66 13.88
N HIS A 71 -5.72 -15.56 13.28
CA HIS A 71 -5.40 -16.88 13.85
C HIS A 71 -3.97 -16.96 14.38
N GLY A 72 -3.67 -18.02 15.15
CA GLY A 72 -2.33 -18.37 15.59
C GLY A 72 -2.10 -18.30 17.10
N GLN A 73 -1.00 -18.93 17.52
CA GLN A 73 -0.63 -19.11 18.92
C GLN A 73 -0.54 -17.80 19.71
N LYS A 74 0.04 -16.78 19.13
CA LYS A 74 0.25 -15.48 19.79
C LYS A 74 -1.06 -14.78 20.15
N ILE A 75 -2.10 -14.94 19.32
CA ILE A 75 -3.45 -14.42 19.60
C ILE A 75 -4.09 -15.23 20.71
N GLU A 76 -4.02 -16.58 20.67
CA GLU A 76 -4.52 -17.44 21.71
C GLU A 76 -3.89 -17.10 23.09
N GLU A 77 -2.57 -16.94 23.14
CA GLU A 77 -1.84 -16.54 24.35
C GLU A 77 -2.28 -15.18 24.89
N LYS A 78 -2.48 -14.20 24.01
CA LYS A 78 -2.92 -12.86 24.43
C LYS A 78 -4.35 -12.85 24.94
N ALA A 79 -5.25 -13.56 24.27
CA ALA A 79 -6.63 -13.72 24.75
C ALA A 79 -6.66 -14.40 26.12
N LYS A 80 -5.88 -15.48 26.28
CA LYS A 80 -5.72 -16.19 27.57
C LYS A 80 -5.19 -15.27 28.67
N ASN A 81 -4.17 -14.45 28.37
CA ASN A 81 -3.59 -13.51 29.35
C ASN A 81 -4.58 -12.42 29.76
N MET A 82 -5.54 -12.08 28.90
CA MET A 82 -6.63 -11.15 29.19
C MET A 82 -7.85 -11.83 29.81
N GLY A 83 -7.87 -13.16 29.91
CA GLY A 83 -9.00 -13.92 30.45
C GLY A 83 -10.26 -13.86 29.56
N ILE A 84 -10.10 -13.68 28.24
CA ILE A 84 -11.20 -13.61 27.28
C ILE A 84 -11.05 -14.67 26.19
N ASP A 85 -12.15 -14.93 25.49
CA ASP A 85 -12.17 -15.83 24.34
C ASP A 85 -11.36 -15.21 23.17
N PRO A 86 -10.59 -16.04 22.40
CA PRO A 86 -9.81 -15.54 21.26
C PRO A 86 -10.65 -14.80 20.21
N GLN A 87 -11.90 -15.24 19.93
CA GLN A 87 -12.78 -14.52 19.00
C GLN A 87 -13.09 -13.10 19.48
N LYS A 88 -13.39 -12.94 20.78
CA LYS A 88 -13.61 -11.61 21.36
C LYS A 88 -12.37 -10.74 21.29
N TYR A 89 -11.20 -11.33 21.47
CA TYR A 89 -9.93 -10.62 21.36
C TYR A 89 -9.74 -10.07 19.94
N VAL A 90 -9.90 -10.90 18.91
CA VAL A 90 -9.71 -10.46 17.53
C VAL A 90 -10.82 -9.53 17.05
N ASP A 91 -12.05 -9.65 17.56
CA ASP A 91 -13.14 -8.69 17.29
C ASP A 91 -12.78 -7.28 17.77
N MET A 92 -12.19 -7.18 18.96
CA MET A 92 -11.69 -5.90 19.50
C MET A 92 -10.53 -5.36 18.66
N MET A 93 -9.54 -6.20 18.34
CA MET A 93 -8.35 -5.78 17.61
C MET A 93 -8.66 -5.41 16.15
N SER A 94 -9.51 -6.19 15.49
CA SER A 94 -9.96 -5.90 14.13
C SER A 94 -10.70 -4.57 14.06
N THR A 95 -11.56 -4.30 15.04
CA THR A 95 -12.25 -3.00 15.15
C THR A 95 -11.25 -1.86 15.34
N GLU A 96 -10.25 -2.01 16.22
CA GLU A 96 -9.22 -1.00 16.43
C GLU A 96 -8.40 -0.74 15.16
N ILE A 97 -7.97 -1.79 14.47
CA ILE A 97 -7.22 -1.71 13.22
C ILE A 97 -8.04 -0.99 12.14
N LYS A 98 -9.30 -1.42 11.96
CA LYS A 98 -10.22 -0.81 11.00
C LYS A 98 -10.43 0.69 11.28
N ASN A 99 -10.62 1.07 12.54
CA ASN A 99 -10.78 2.47 12.93
C ASN A 99 -9.55 3.31 12.57
N ILE A 100 -8.34 2.77 12.69
CA ILE A 100 -7.11 3.48 12.28
C ILE A 100 -7.06 3.65 10.76
N TRP A 101 -7.44 2.62 9.97
CA TRP A 101 -7.56 2.74 8.52
C TRP A 101 -8.59 3.80 8.11
N ASP A 102 -9.72 3.84 8.82
CA ASP A 102 -10.79 4.83 8.60
C ASP A 102 -10.36 6.26 8.99
N VAL A 103 -9.63 6.43 10.09
CA VAL A 103 -9.05 7.73 10.51
C VAL A 103 -8.04 8.24 9.48
N MET A 104 -7.28 7.34 8.85
CA MET A 104 -6.38 7.68 7.74
C MET A 104 -7.13 7.94 6.43
N ASN A 105 -8.45 7.84 6.45
CA ASN A 105 -9.31 8.09 5.30
C ASN A 105 -8.97 7.21 4.09
N THR A 106 -8.71 5.93 4.33
CA THR A 106 -8.42 4.95 3.28
C THR A 106 -9.69 4.49 2.57
N SER A 107 -9.62 4.29 1.27
CA SER A 107 -10.75 4.01 0.39
C SER A 107 -10.82 2.55 -0.07
N TYR A 108 -10.52 1.61 0.86
CA TYR A 108 -10.64 0.18 0.56
C TYR A 108 -12.11 -0.20 0.27
N ASP A 109 -12.30 -1.14 -0.66
CA ASP A 109 -13.62 -1.68 -1.02
C ASP A 109 -13.98 -2.84 -0.09
N LYS A 110 -12.97 -3.58 0.41
CA LYS A 110 -13.17 -4.71 1.31
C LYS A 110 -12.16 -4.70 2.45
N PHE A 111 -12.67 -4.76 3.67
CA PHE A 111 -11.91 -5.11 4.87
C PHE A 111 -12.22 -6.56 5.21
N VAL A 112 -11.22 -7.44 5.08
CA VAL A 112 -11.37 -8.89 5.28
C VAL A 112 -10.93 -9.30 6.68
N ARG A 113 -11.48 -10.42 7.16
CA ARG A 113 -11.14 -11.04 8.44
C ARG A 113 -10.95 -12.55 8.22
N THR A 114 -9.83 -13.12 8.65
CA THR A 114 -9.59 -14.55 8.43
C THR A 114 -10.48 -15.45 9.28
N THR A 115 -11.17 -14.90 10.30
CA THR A 115 -12.22 -15.59 11.06
C THR A 115 -13.60 -15.60 10.38
N ASP A 116 -13.74 -15.06 9.16
CA ASP A 116 -14.95 -15.21 8.36
C ASP A 116 -15.17 -16.68 7.99
N LYS A 117 -16.37 -17.20 8.28
CA LYS A 117 -16.65 -18.64 8.16
C LYS A 117 -16.58 -19.15 6.71
N GLU A 118 -16.89 -18.32 5.74
CA GLU A 118 -16.73 -18.70 4.34
C GLU A 118 -15.26 -18.78 3.94
N HIS A 119 -14.44 -17.85 4.43
CA HIS A 119 -13.00 -17.91 4.24
C HIS A 119 -12.41 -19.19 4.87
N GLU A 120 -12.73 -19.48 6.13
CA GLU A 120 -12.27 -20.70 6.80
C GLU A 120 -12.64 -21.96 5.99
N ARG A 121 -13.88 -22.05 5.51
CA ARG A 121 -14.35 -23.16 4.66
C ARG A 121 -13.55 -23.30 3.37
N LEU A 122 -13.30 -22.19 2.69
CA LEU A 122 -12.53 -22.18 1.44
C LEU A 122 -11.06 -22.54 1.68
N VAL A 123 -10.46 -22.10 2.78
CA VAL A 123 -9.09 -22.49 3.17
C VAL A 123 -9.00 -24.00 3.44
N GLN A 124 -10.01 -24.57 4.11
CA GLN A 124 -10.11 -26.03 4.30
C GLN A 124 -10.14 -26.76 2.96
N HIS A 125 -10.96 -26.33 2.01
CA HIS A 125 -11.02 -26.92 0.67
C HIS A 125 -9.70 -26.77 -0.11
N ILE A 126 -9.00 -25.63 0.05
CA ILE A 126 -7.65 -25.43 -0.54
C ILE A 126 -6.68 -26.46 0.04
N PHE A 127 -6.69 -26.63 1.36
CA PHE A 127 -5.81 -27.57 2.05
C PHE A 127 -6.09 -29.03 1.64
N GLU A 128 -7.36 -29.43 1.60
CA GLU A 128 -7.81 -30.74 1.13
C GLU A 128 -7.36 -31.02 -0.29
N LYS A 129 -7.58 -30.09 -1.22
CA LYS A 129 -7.17 -30.23 -2.61
C LYS A 129 -5.66 -30.43 -2.74
N LEU A 130 -4.86 -29.63 -2.04
CA LEU A 130 -3.40 -29.78 -2.03
C LEU A 130 -2.95 -31.12 -1.41
N TYR A 131 -3.68 -31.63 -0.41
CA TYR A 131 -3.45 -32.95 0.18
C TYR A 131 -3.81 -34.09 -0.78
N ASP A 132 -4.99 -34.06 -1.38
CA ASP A 132 -5.47 -35.09 -2.31
C ASP A 132 -4.59 -35.23 -3.56
N GLN A 133 -4.02 -34.15 -4.04
CA GLN A 133 -3.07 -34.19 -5.17
C GLN A 133 -1.63 -34.55 -4.75
N GLY A 134 -1.38 -34.80 -3.45
CA GLY A 134 -0.10 -35.21 -2.90
C GLY A 134 0.94 -34.10 -2.74
N ASP A 135 0.53 -32.83 -2.85
CA ASP A 135 1.39 -31.68 -2.58
C ASP A 135 1.52 -31.40 -1.07
N ILE A 136 0.53 -31.82 -0.28
CA ILE A 136 0.63 -31.85 1.18
C ILE A 136 0.73 -33.29 1.64
N TYR A 137 1.59 -33.57 2.64
CA TYR A 137 1.79 -34.89 3.22
C TYR A 137 2.05 -34.81 4.73
N LEU A 138 1.73 -35.85 5.46
CA LEU A 138 1.99 -35.96 6.91
C LEU A 138 3.46 -36.39 7.15
N GLY A 139 4.13 -35.75 8.09
CA GLY A 139 5.49 -36.03 8.49
C GLY A 139 5.78 -35.61 9.94
N GLU A 140 7.01 -35.84 10.39
CA GLU A 140 7.50 -35.36 11.69
C GLU A 140 8.49 -34.22 11.47
N TYR A 141 8.30 -33.12 12.18
CA TYR A 141 9.22 -32.01 12.17
C TYR A 141 10.02 -31.94 13.48
N LYS A 142 11.34 -31.86 13.35
CA LYS A 142 12.24 -31.53 14.45
C LYS A 142 13.04 -30.30 14.02
N GLY A 143 12.89 -29.19 14.71
CA GLY A 143 13.58 -27.98 14.32
C GLY A 143 13.54 -26.89 15.37
N LEU A 144 14.29 -25.83 15.07
CA LEU A 144 14.36 -24.64 15.93
C LEU A 144 13.20 -23.71 15.60
N TYR A 145 12.27 -23.59 16.53
CA TYR A 145 11.03 -22.83 16.36
C TYR A 145 11.10 -21.47 17.04
N CYS A 146 10.75 -20.44 16.29
CA CYS A 146 10.58 -19.09 16.80
C CYS A 146 9.09 -18.81 17.06
N VAL A 147 8.66 -18.81 18.32
CA VAL A 147 7.27 -18.54 18.70
C VAL A 147 6.76 -17.18 18.19
N PRO A 148 7.52 -16.07 18.28
CA PRO A 148 7.02 -14.79 17.82
C PRO A 148 6.83 -14.64 16.30
N CYS A 149 7.61 -15.40 15.50
CA CYS A 149 7.52 -15.38 14.03
C CYS A 149 6.72 -16.55 13.50
N GLU A 150 6.32 -17.50 14.39
CA GLU A 150 5.64 -18.74 14.03
C GLU A 150 6.36 -19.52 12.91
N SER A 151 7.71 -19.49 12.95
CA SER A 151 8.56 -20.02 11.89
C SER A 151 9.56 -21.01 12.44
N PHE A 152 9.75 -22.11 11.73
CA PHE A 152 10.84 -23.04 11.97
C PHE A 152 12.07 -22.61 11.15
N TRP A 153 13.24 -22.89 11.74
CA TRP A 153 14.54 -22.57 11.19
C TRP A 153 15.48 -23.75 11.29
N THR A 154 16.34 -23.91 10.31
CA THR A 154 17.50 -24.80 10.43
C THR A 154 18.60 -24.04 11.18
N GLU A 155 19.55 -24.77 11.79
CA GLU A 155 20.71 -24.16 12.46
C GLU A 155 21.49 -23.22 11.54
N SER A 156 21.61 -23.58 10.25
CA SER A 156 22.33 -22.77 9.24
C SER A 156 21.61 -21.47 8.85
N GLN A 157 20.33 -21.35 9.15
CA GLN A 157 19.53 -20.16 8.87
C GLN A 157 19.51 -19.18 10.04
N LEU A 158 19.95 -19.58 11.23
CA LEU A 158 20.00 -18.70 12.39
C LEU A 158 21.10 -17.66 12.24
N ILE A 159 20.88 -16.48 12.75
CA ILE A 159 21.87 -15.41 12.91
C ILE A 159 22.24 -15.35 14.38
N ASP A 160 23.51 -15.65 14.69
CA ASP A 160 24.02 -15.73 16.07
C ASP A 160 23.18 -16.65 16.98
N GLY A 161 22.68 -17.78 16.44
CA GLY A 161 21.84 -18.73 17.17
C GLY A 161 20.39 -18.26 17.41
N LYS A 162 19.96 -17.17 16.77
CA LYS A 162 18.65 -16.55 16.93
C LYS A 162 17.87 -16.51 15.63
N CYS A 163 16.57 -16.29 15.76
CA CYS A 163 15.66 -16.12 14.63
C CYS A 163 16.15 -14.99 13.69
N PRO A 164 16.38 -15.25 12.40
CA PRO A 164 16.86 -14.23 11.46
C PRO A 164 15.85 -13.10 11.22
N ASP A 165 14.54 -13.38 11.38
CA ASP A 165 13.50 -12.38 11.12
C ASP A 165 13.33 -11.39 12.29
N CYS A 166 13.46 -11.85 13.53
CA CYS A 166 13.16 -11.00 14.70
C CYS A 166 14.27 -10.94 15.76
N GLY A 167 15.38 -11.68 15.59
CA GLY A 167 16.51 -11.69 16.52
C GLY A 167 16.24 -12.35 17.89
N ARG A 168 15.11 -13.04 18.07
CA ARG A 168 14.74 -13.69 19.34
C ARG A 168 15.23 -15.12 19.42
N GLU A 169 15.30 -15.63 20.67
CA GLU A 169 15.65 -17.03 20.96
C GLU A 169 14.71 -17.99 20.25
N VAL A 170 15.25 -19.11 19.78
CA VAL A 170 14.52 -20.24 19.22
C VAL A 170 14.67 -21.44 20.15
N SER A 171 13.67 -22.31 20.17
CA SER A 171 13.66 -23.54 20.98
C SER A 171 13.50 -24.77 20.10
N MET A 172 14.13 -25.90 20.48
CA MET A 172 13.93 -27.16 19.78
C MET A 172 12.47 -27.63 19.97
N ALA A 173 11.76 -27.85 18.88
CA ALA A 173 10.42 -28.41 18.89
C ALA A 173 10.36 -29.68 18.04
N THR A 174 9.59 -30.67 18.49
CA THR A 174 9.25 -31.89 17.71
C THR A 174 7.74 -31.97 17.65
N GLU A 175 7.20 -32.06 16.45
CA GLU A 175 5.76 -32.06 16.21
C GLU A 175 5.44 -32.91 14.98
N GLU A 176 4.37 -33.73 15.07
CA GLU A 176 3.72 -34.31 13.90
C GLU A 176 3.06 -33.15 13.14
N ALA A 177 3.33 -33.02 11.85
CA ALA A 177 2.80 -31.92 11.07
C ALA A 177 2.58 -32.32 9.62
N TYR A 178 1.70 -31.59 8.93
CA TYR A 178 1.60 -31.64 7.50
C TYR A 178 2.63 -30.72 6.86
N PHE A 179 3.20 -31.18 5.73
CA PHE A 179 4.21 -30.45 4.95
C PHE A 179 3.72 -30.21 3.54
N PHE A 180 3.94 -29.01 3.04
CA PHE A 180 3.72 -28.66 1.64
C PHE A 180 5.04 -28.83 0.85
N ARG A 181 5.00 -29.59 -0.25
CA ARG A 181 6.17 -29.95 -1.09
C ARG A 181 6.69 -28.77 -1.90
N MET A 182 7.21 -27.74 -1.23
CA MET A 182 7.79 -26.57 -1.86
C MET A 182 8.97 -26.91 -2.77
N SER A 183 9.79 -27.91 -2.35
CA SER A 183 10.95 -28.40 -3.09
C SER A 183 10.61 -28.86 -4.52
N LYS A 184 9.43 -29.44 -4.73
CA LYS A 184 8.90 -29.85 -6.04
C LYS A 184 8.81 -28.71 -7.04
N TYR A 185 8.59 -27.51 -6.56
CA TYR A 185 8.31 -26.32 -7.37
C TYR A 185 9.48 -25.33 -7.46
N SER A 186 10.62 -25.64 -6.84
CA SER A 186 11.76 -24.74 -6.72
C SER A 186 12.26 -24.25 -8.08
N LYS A 187 12.48 -25.17 -9.03
CA LYS A 187 12.96 -24.83 -10.37
C LYS A 187 11.93 -24.02 -11.17
N TRP A 188 10.65 -24.38 -11.10
CA TRP A 188 9.60 -23.64 -11.74
C TRP A 188 9.52 -22.19 -11.24
N LEU A 189 9.61 -21.99 -9.91
CA LEU A 189 9.56 -20.64 -9.35
C LEU A 189 10.73 -19.77 -9.78
N GLU A 190 11.95 -20.35 -9.80
CA GLU A 190 13.15 -19.67 -10.29
C GLU A 190 12.96 -19.19 -11.74
N GLU A 191 12.60 -20.12 -12.64
CA GLU A 191 12.33 -19.82 -14.05
C GLU A 191 11.19 -18.78 -14.23
N TYR A 192 10.14 -18.86 -13.41
CA TYR A 192 9.04 -17.90 -13.46
C TYR A 192 9.49 -16.48 -13.09
N ILE A 193 10.25 -16.33 -11.99
CA ILE A 193 10.75 -15.01 -11.54
C ILE A 193 11.76 -14.42 -12.54
N GLU A 194 12.60 -15.25 -13.14
CA GLU A 194 13.56 -14.80 -14.15
C GLU A 194 12.86 -14.35 -15.43
N SER A 195 11.81 -15.06 -15.86
CA SER A 195 11.02 -14.74 -17.05
C SER A 195 10.08 -13.54 -16.85
N ASN A 196 9.80 -13.15 -15.61
CA ASN A 196 8.93 -12.05 -15.25
C ASN A 196 9.68 -11.02 -14.39
N PRO A 197 10.53 -10.17 -14.99
CA PRO A 197 11.49 -9.33 -14.26
C PRO A 197 10.84 -8.34 -13.29
N ARG A 198 9.58 -7.96 -13.53
CA ARG A 198 8.79 -7.05 -12.69
C ARG A 198 7.85 -7.76 -11.71
N PHE A 199 7.89 -9.08 -11.61
CA PHE A 199 7.05 -9.83 -10.69
C PHE A 199 7.32 -9.45 -9.22
N ILE A 200 8.61 -9.25 -8.88
CA ILE A 200 9.04 -8.82 -7.54
C ILE A 200 9.73 -7.46 -7.66
N GLU A 201 9.20 -6.46 -6.98
CA GLU A 201 9.76 -5.10 -6.93
C GLU A 201 9.91 -4.62 -5.47
N PRO A 202 10.91 -3.79 -5.18
CA PRO A 202 12.03 -3.35 -6.01
C PRO A 202 12.98 -4.48 -6.43
N GLU A 203 13.82 -4.25 -7.45
CA GLU A 203 14.80 -5.24 -7.93
C GLU A 203 15.75 -5.73 -6.82
N SER A 204 16.12 -4.86 -5.88
CA SER A 204 16.92 -5.24 -4.71
C SER A 204 16.25 -6.36 -3.89
N ARG A 205 14.93 -6.35 -3.78
CA ARG A 205 14.15 -7.38 -3.08
C ARG A 205 14.06 -8.67 -3.89
N LYS A 206 13.91 -8.57 -5.22
CA LYS A 206 14.01 -9.72 -6.11
C LYS A 206 15.35 -10.42 -5.91
N ASN A 207 16.45 -9.66 -5.94
CA ASN A 207 17.80 -10.21 -5.78
C ASN A 207 18.01 -10.87 -4.41
N GLU A 208 17.47 -10.29 -3.34
CA GLU A 208 17.49 -10.85 -1.99
C GLU A 208 16.77 -12.23 -1.95
N ILE A 209 15.55 -12.29 -2.47
CA ILE A 209 14.76 -13.54 -2.50
C ILE A 209 15.44 -14.61 -3.35
N MET A 210 15.90 -14.25 -4.55
CA MET A 210 16.58 -15.20 -5.44
C MET A 210 17.84 -15.77 -4.82
N ASN A 211 18.72 -14.94 -4.27
CA ASN A 211 20.03 -15.38 -3.80
C ASN A 211 19.97 -16.06 -2.43
N ASN A 212 19.09 -15.62 -1.52
CA ASN A 212 19.07 -16.11 -0.15
C ASN A 212 18.15 -17.33 0.04
N PHE A 213 17.12 -17.48 -0.80
CA PHE A 213 16.10 -18.50 -0.59
C PHE A 213 15.91 -19.45 -1.76
N ILE A 214 15.85 -18.96 -3.01
CA ILE A 214 15.48 -19.79 -4.16
C ILE A 214 16.69 -20.57 -4.69
N LYS A 215 17.79 -19.90 -5.00
CA LYS A 215 19.01 -20.56 -5.54
C LYS A 215 19.64 -21.60 -4.62
N PRO A 216 19.60 -21.44 -3.27
CA PRO A 216 20.04 -22.51 -2.37
C PRO A 216 19.15 -23.76 -2.40
N GLY A 217 17.96 -23.69 -3.00
CA GLY A 217 16.95 -24.74 -3.03
C GLY A 217 15.92 -24.61 -1.90
N LEU A 218 14.66 -24.77 -2.26
CA LEU A 218 13.55 -24.70 -1.30
C LEU A 218 13.40 -26.01 -0.53
N GLN A 219 13.12 -25.88 0.75
CA GLN A 219 12.69 -26.98 1.60
C GLN A 219 11.17 -27.02 1.71
N ASP A 220 10.63 -28.20 2.03
CA ASP A 220 9.20 -28.36 2.25
C ASP A 220 8.75 -27.58 3.47
N LEU A 221 7.59 -26.93 3.35
CA LEU A 221 7.04 -26.03 4.37
C LEU A 221 6.12 -26.82 5.32
N CYS A 222 6.36 -26.72 6.62
CA CYS A 222 5.43 -27.19 7.62
C CYS A 222 4.15 -26.34 7.62
N VAL A 223 2.99 -26.94 7.33
CA VAL A 223 1.71 -26.24 7.08
C VAL A 223 0.59 -26.59 8.05
N SER A 224 0.92 -27.22 9.18
CA SER A 224 -0.04 -27.43 10.28
C SER A 224 0.63 -27.34 11.64
N ARG A 225 -0.18 -27.22 12.68
CA ARG A 225 0.24 -27.20 14.10
C ARG A 225 -0.70 -28.02 14.95
N THR A 226 -0.16 -28.62 16.03
CA THR A 226 -0.91 -29.31 17.09
C THR A 226 -0.74 -28.61 18.43
N SER A 227 0.21 -27.70 18.57
CA SER A 227 0.62 -27.06 19.82
C SER A 227 -0.37 -26.01 20.35
N PHE A 228 -1.29 -25.52 19.51
CA PHE A 228 -2.37 -24.59 19.88
C PHE A 228 -3.66 -24.93 19.13
N LYS A 229 -4.78 -24.30 19.53
CA LYS A 229 -6.11 -24.61 18.99
C LYS A 229 -6.77 -23.47 18.21
N TRP A 230 -6.28 -22.23 18.38
CA TRP A 230 -6.84 -21.07 17.71
C TRP A 230 -6.34 -20.96 16.27
N GLY A 231 -7.08 -21.59 15.35
CA GLY A 231 -6.79 -21.66 13.92
C GLY A 231 -7.86 -22.46 13.19
N ILE A 232 -7.76 -22.55 11.87
CA ILE A 232 -8.68 -23.31 11.02
C ILE A 232 -8.34 -24.79 11.16
N PRO A 233 -9.28 -25.66 11.61
CA PRO A 233 -9.01 -27.08 11.79
C PRO A 233 -8.85 -27.79 10.44
N VAL A 234 -7.96 -28.78 10.38
CA VAL A 234 -7.86 -29.71 9.26
C VAL A 234 -9.06 -30.65 9.31
N THR A 235 -9.90 -30.67 8.29
CA THR A 235 -11.19 -31.39 8.30
C THR A 235 -11.10 -32.90 8.52
N PHE A 236 -10.05 -33.54 7.99
CA PHE A 236 -9.81 -34.97 8.09
C PHE A 236 -8.86 -35.34 9.24
N ASN A 237 -8.36 -34.39 10.03
CA ASN A 237 -7.53 -34.62 11.21
C ASN A 237 -7.62 -33.44 12.19
N ASP A 238 -8.58 -33.51 13.10
CA ASP A 238 -8.96 -32.47 14.05
C ASP A 238 -7.90 -32.17 15.14
N LYS A 239 -6.83 -32.96 15.19
CA LYS A 239 -5.67 -32.66 16.05
C LYS A 239 -4.88 -31.45 15.53
N HIS A 240 -4.94 -31.20 14.22
CA HIS A 240 -4.18 -30.17 13.54
C HIS A 240 -5.02 -28.94 13.23
N VAL A 241 -4.41 -27.76 13.35
CA VAL A 241 -4.88 -26.51 12.74
C VAL A 241 -3.99 -26.16 11.56
N ILE A 242 -4.59 -25.58 10.53
CA ILE A 242 -3.87 -25.12 9.33
C ILE A 242 -2.92 -23.99 9.73
N TYR A 243 -1.72 -24.00 9.17
CA TYR A 243 -0.70 -23.01 9.42
C TYR A 243 -1.13 -21.64 8.91
N VAL A 244 -0.88 -20.62 9.73
CA VAL A 244 -1.33 -19.24 9.52
C VAL A 244 -1.03 -18.69 8.11
N TRP A 245 0.09 -19.08 7.49
CA TRP A 245 0.43 -18.56 6.15
C TRP A 245 -0.38 -19.19 5.01
N ILE A 246 -0.86 -20.44 5.13
CA ILE A 246 -1.83 -21.00 4.18
C ILE A 246 -3.16 -20.24 4.30
N ASP A 247 -3.60 -20.00 5.52
CA ASP A 247 -4.77 -19.21 5.85
C ASP A 247 -4.64 -17.77 5.33
N ALA A 248 -3.65 -17.03 5.85
CA ALA A 248 -3.45 -15.62 5.53
C ALA A 248 -3.27 -15.36 4.03
N LEU A 249 -2.45 -16.15 3.31
CA LEU A 249 -2.23 -15.94 1.88
C LEU A 249 -3.47 -16.23 1.03
N SER A 250 -4.31 -17.18 1.45
CA SER A 250 -5.53 -17.52 0.72
C SER A 250 -6.56 -16.39 0.69
N ASN A 251 -6.47 -15.39 1.60
CA ASN A 251 -7.39 -14.25 1.64
C ASN A 251 -7.52 -13.53 0.30
N TYR A 252 -6.43 -13.42 -0.45
CA TYR A 252 -6.38 -12.69 -1.73
C TYR A 252 -7.32 -13.24 -2.79
N ILE A 253 -7.69 -14.52 -2.69
CA ILE A 253 -8.59 -15.17 -3.65
C ILE A 253 -9.92 -15.60 -3.02
N THR A 254 -9.95 -16.02 -1.76
CA THR A 254 -11.17 -16.52 -1.10
C THR A 254 -12.22 -15.42 -0.97
N PHE A 255 -11.83 -14.20 -0.61
CA PHE A 255 -12.77 -13.05 -0.53
C PHE A 255 -13.21 -12.51 -1.89
N LEU A 256 -12.59 -12.95 -2.98
CA LEU A 256 -13.11 -12.78 -4.33
C LEU A 256 -14.07 -13.90 -4.73
N GLY A 257 -14.18 -14.94 -3.90
CA GLY A 257 -15.04 -16.10 -4.16
C GLY A 257 -14.36 -17.20 -4.96
N TYR A 258 -13.04 -17.37 -4.88
CA TYR A 258 -12.36 -18.55 -5.42
C TYR A 258 -12.79 -19.79 -4.64
N ASP A 259 -13.28 -20.79 -5.33
CA ASP A 259 -13.58 -22.12 -4.76
C ASP A 259 -12.82 -23.20 -5.54
N PRO A 260 -11.91 -23.96 -4.89
CA PRO A 260 -11.15 -25.01 -5.56
C PRO A 260 -12.00 -26.21 -5.99
N ASN A 261 -13.19 -26.40 -5.39
CA ASN A 261 -14.09 -27.54 -5.60
C ASN A 261 -15.35 -27.17 -6.42
N GLY A 262 -15.52 -25.89 -6.72
CA GLY A 262 -16.69 -25.37 -7.39
C GLY A 262 -16.42 -24.31 -8.46
N GLU A 263 -17.48 -23.64 -8.86
CA GLU A 263 -17.35 -22.47 -9.74
C GLU A 263 -17.00 -21.24 -8.94
N SER A 264 -15.91 -20.59 -9.31
CA SER A 264 -15.47 -19.34 -8.67
C SER A 264 -16.45 -18.19 -8.90
N GLY A 265 -16.59 -17.33 -7.89
CA GLY A 265 -17.50 -16.19 -7.87
C GLY A 265 -17.17 -15.11 -8.91
N GLU A 266 -18.12 -14.20 -9.11
CA GLU A 266 -18.03 -13.13 -10.12
C GLU A 266 -16.89 -12.13 -9.82
N LEU A 267 -16.59 -11.84 -8.55
CA LEU A 267 -15.47 -10.95 -8.21
C LEU A 267 -14.14 -11.58 -8.59
N PHE A 268 -13.98 -12.90 -8.38
CA PHE A 268 -12.76 -13.61 -8.79
C PHE A 268 -12.60 -13.58 -10.31
N LYS A 269 -13.65 -13.93 -11.06
CA LYS A 269 -13.63 -13.88 -12.53
C LYS A 269 -13.32 -12.48 -13.05
N LYS A 270 -13.80 -11.44 -12.37
CA LYS A 270 -13.63 -10.05 -12.76
C LYS A 270 -12.24 -9.50 -12.42
N TYR A 271 -11.77 -9.67 -11.19
CA TYR A 271 -10.60 -8.96 -10.69
C TYR A 271 -9.31 -9.78 -10.65
N TRP A 272 -9.41 -11.12 -10.53
CA TRP A 272 -8.19 -11.93 -10.55
C TRP A 272 -7.63 -12.06 -11.98
N PRO A 273 -6.28 -12.05 -12.20
CA PRO A 273 -5.24 -11.89 -11.19
C PRO A 273 -5.11 -10.46 -10.67
N ALA A 274 -4.59 -10.35 -9.45
CA ALA A 274 -4.28 -9.07 -8.85
C ALA A 274 -3.22 -8.32 -9.66
N ASP A 275 -3.40 -6.99 -9.77
CA ASP A 275 -2.39 -6.13 -10.38
C ASP A 275 -1.22 -5.91 -9.42
N ILE A 276 -1.50 -5.73 -8.11
CA ILE A 276 -0.46 -5.48 -7.11
C ILE A 276 -0.84 -6.16 -5.79
N HIS A 277 0.08 -6.96 -5.24
CA HIS A 277 0.16 -7.24 -3.82
C HIS A 277 1.21 -6.31 -3.21
N LEU A 278 0.78 -5.32 -2.43
CA LEU A 278 1.63 -4.36 -1.76
C LEU A 278 1.83 -4.81 -0.32
N ILE A 279 3.06 -5.08 0.07
CA ILE A 279 3.39 -5.74 1.34
C ILE A 279 4.66 -5.17 1.97
N GLY A 280 4.81 -5.32 3.28
CA GLY A 280 6.07 -5.03 3.96
C GLY A 280 7.21 -5.97 3.55
N LYS A 281 8.42 -5.45 3.43
CA LYS A 281 9.60 -6.25 3.06
C LYS A 281 9.88 -7.43 3.99
N ASP A 282 9.43 -7.38 5.23
CA ASP A 282 9.62 -8.42 6.25
C ASP A 282 8.81 -9.70 5.98
N ILE A 283 7.73 -9.59 5.23
CA ILE A 283 6.88 -10.74 4.85
C ILE A 283 6.98 -11.08 3.36
N LEU A 284 7.96 -10.50 2.67
CA LEU A 284 8.17 -10.68 1.23
C LEU A 284 8.37 -12.15 0.86
N ARG A 285 9.14 -12.91 1.66
CA ARG A 285 9.40 -14.34 1.43
C ARG A 285 8.11 -15.14 1.30
N PHE A 286 7.12 -14.89 2.14
CA PHE A 286 5.83 -15.60 2.12
C PHE A 286 5.05 -15.30 0.83
N HIS A 287 5.07 -14.06 0.39
CA HIS A 287 4.33 -13.62 -0.80
C HIS A 287 5.03 -13.92 -2.13
N THR A 288 6.37 -14.07 -2.12
CA THR A 288 7.13 -14.31 -3.34
C THR A 288 7.56 -15.77 -3.53
N ILE A 289 7.44 -16.59 -2.48
CA ILE A 289 7.77 -18.02 -2.52
C ILE A 289 6.53 -18.87 -2.24
N TYR A 290 5.92 -18.73 -1.04
CA TYR A 290 4.83 -19.62 -0.63
C TYR A 290 3.57 -19.37 -1.48
N TRP A 291 3.20 -18.10 -1.64
CA TRP A 291 2.01 -17.72 -2.39
C TRP A 291 2.04 -18.13 -3.87
N PRO A 292 3.10 -17.84 -4.66
CA PRO A 292 3.16 -18.30 -6.03
C PRO A 292 3.13 -19.82 -6.17
N ILE A 293 3.82 -20.55 -5.28
CA ILE A 293 3.80 -22.02 -5.32
C ILE A 293 2.40 -22.55 -5.00
N MET A 294 1.70 -21.99 -4.03
CA MET A 294 0.31 -22.36 -3.74
C MET A 294 -0.60 -22.12 -4.95
N LEU A 295 -0.52 -20.95 -5.57
CA LEU A 295 -1.30 -20.62 -6.77
C LEU A 295 -0.99 -21.57 -7.91
N HIS A 296 0.27 -21.85 -8.16
CA HIS A 296 0.69 -22.78 -9.21
C HIS A 296 0.17 -24.20 -8.97
N ALA A 297 0.28 -24.71 -7.75
CA ALA A 297 -0.23 -26.02 -7.37
C ALA A 297 -1.77 -26.11 -7.49
N LEU A 298 -2.48 -25.01 -7.27
CA LEU A 298 -3.93 -24.91 -7.44
C LEU A 298 -4.36 -24.67 -8.90
N GLY A 299 -3.41 -24.43 -9.82
CA GLY A 299 -3.70 -24.07 -11.22
C GLY A 299 -4.28 -22.66 -11.39
N VAL A 300 -3.98 -21.77 -10.46
CA VAL A 300 -4.43 -20.36 -10.45
C VAL A 300 -3.33 -19.45 -11.01
N SER A 301 -3.71 -18.44 -11.80
CA SER A 301 -2.76 -17.47 -12.36
C SER A 301 -2.08 -16.63 -11.28
N MET A 302 -0.86 -16.14 -11.57
CA MET A 302 -0.07 -15.32 -10.65
C MET A 302 -0.56 -13.87 -10.62
N PRO A 303 -0.41 -13.14 -9.50
CA PRO A 303 -0.51 -11.69 -9.49
C PRO A 303 0.55 -11.08 -10.42
N LYS A 304 0.28 -9.88 -10.95
CA LYS A 304 1.22 -9.22 -11.88
C LYS A 304 2.47 -8.73 -11.16
N HIS A 305 2.30 -8.11 -9.98
CA HIS A 305 3.39 -7.53 -9.20
C HIS A 305 3.23 -7.82 -7.71
N ILE A 306 4.37 -8.08 -7.06
CA ILE A 306 4.50 -8.09 -5.60
C ILE A 306 5.50 -6.99 -5.24
N PHE A 307 5.00 -5.90 -4.64
CA PHE A 307 5.82 -4.77 -4.25
C PHE A 307 6.12 -4.82 -2.75
N GLY A 308 7.39 -5.11 -2.43
CA GLY A 308 7.89 -5.13 -1.05
C GLY A 308 8.35 -3.73 -0.61
N HIS A 309 7.45 -2.96 0.02
CA HIS A 309 7.79 -1.62 0.48
C HIS A 309 8.78 -1.63 1.65
N PRO A 310 9.62 -0.58 1.77
CA PRO A 310 10.57 -0.45 2.88
C PRO A 310 9.88 -0.12 4.20
N TRP A 311 10.63 -0.23 5.30
CA TRP A 311 10.13 0.12 6.63
C TRP A 311 10.16 1.62 6.89
N MET A 312 9.20 2.09 7.67
CA MET A 312 9.26 3.37 8.35
C MET A 312 9.85 3.14 9.74
N LEU A 313 11.06 3.63 9.97
CA LEU A 313 11.79 3.50 11.21
C LEU A 313 11.43 4.65 12.16
N PHE A 314 11.65 4.48 13.46
CA PHE A 314 11.63 5.58 14.43
C PHE A 314 13.07 6.01 14.71
N GLY A 315 13.47 7.18 14.22
CA GLY A 315 14.87 7.51 14.13
C GLY A 315 15.61 6.49 13.26
N ASN A 316 16.59 5.82 13.85
CA ASN A 316 17.37 4.77 13.17
C ASN A 316 16.92 3.35 13.54
N ASP A 317 15.88 3.20 14.36
CA ASP A 317 15.45 1.93 14.92
C ASP A 317 14.10 1.47 14.38
N LYS A 318 13.92 0.16 14.21
CA LYS A 318 12.60 -0.42 13.96
C LYS A 318 11.66 -0.10 15.14
N MET A 319 10.43 0.33 14.84
CA MET A 319 9.42 0.59 15.86
C MET A 319 9.10 -0.68 16.64
N SER A 320 9.10 -0.56 17.97
CA SER A 320 8.82 -1.69 18.87
C SER A 320 8.18 -1.21 20.16
N LYS A 321 7.07 -1.86 20.56
CA LYS A 321 6.39 -1.56 21.84
C LYS A 321 7.30 -1.77 23.04
N SER A 322 8.16 -2.79 22.99
CA SER A 322 9.08 -3.09 24.08
C SER A 322 10.18 -2.04 24.26
N LYS A 323 10.49 -1.28 23.20
CA LYS A 323 11.47 -0.18 23.23
C LYS A 323 10.85 1.19 23.54
N GLY A 324 9.52 1.30 23.53
CA GLY A 324 8.81 2.57 23.73
C GLY A 324 8.97 3.59 22.59
N ASN A 325 9.54 3.19 21.44
CA ASN A 325 9.77 4.03 20.28
C ASN A 325 8.68 3.83 19.22
N ILE A 326 7.43 4.10 19.58
CA ILE A 326 6.27 3.90 18.72
C ILE A 326 5.52 5.22 18.53
N ALA A 327 5.07 5.47 17.29
CA ALA A 327 4.09 6.49 16.97
C ALA A 327 2.83 5.84 16.40
N TYR A 328 1.65 6.32 16.80
CA TYR A 328 0.36 5.86 16.32
C TYR A 328 -0.29 6.89 15.41
N ALA A 329 -0.90 6.42 14.32
CA ALA A 329 -1.46 7.31 13.31
C ALA A 329 -2.62 8.16 13.83
N ASP A 330 -3.49 7.61 14.66
CA ASP A 330 -4.62 8.31 15.26
C ASP A 330 -4.18 9.47 16.18
N ASP A 331 -3.11 9.27 16.99
CA ASP A 331 -2.54 10.33 17.81
C ASP A 331 -1.99 11.48 16.96
N LEU A 332 -1.28 11.12 15.87
CA LEU A 332 -0.69 12.10 14.96
C LEU A 332 -1.77 12.83 14.14
N VAL A 333 -2.81 12.13 13.70
CA VAL A 333 -3.95 12.75 12.98
C VAL A 333 -4.69 13.73 13.86
N ASN A 334 -4.88 13.41 15.15
CA ASN A 334 -5.50 14.32 16.10
C ASN A 334 -4.67 15.61 16.31
N LYS A 335 -3.34 15.52 16.23
CA LYS A 335 -2.43 16.66 16.44
C LYS A 335 -2.21 17.50 15.17
N TYR A 336 -2.06 16.86 14.01
CA TYR A 336 -1.61 17.51 12.77
C TYR A 336 -2.62 17.47 11.62
N GLY A 337 -3.67 16.67 11.75
CA GLY A 337 -4.65 16.42 10.69
C GLY A 337 -4.23 15.31 9.71
N VAL A 338 -5.21 14.62 9.12
CA VAL A 338 -4.99 13.44 8.29
C VAL A 338 -4.18 13.75 7.02
N ASP A 339 -4.43 14.88 6.37
CA ASP A 339 -3.75 15.23 5.12
C ASP A 339 -2.25 15.48 5.33
N ALA A 340 -1.87 16.10 6.46
CA ALA A 340 -0.48 16.33 6.82
C ALA A 340 0.27 15.00 7.09
N ILE A 341 -0.39 14.05 7.77
CA ILE A 341 0.21 12.74 8.05
C ILE A 341 0.32 11.91 6.76
N ARG A 342 -0.70 11.90 5.89
CA ARG A 342 -0.65 11.24 4.60
C ARG A 342 0.46 11.82 3.71
N PHE A 343 0.58 13.16 3.68
CA PHE A 343 1.68 13.82 2.97
C PHE A 343 3.02 13.32 3.45
N TYR A 344 3.27 13.39 4.75
CA TYR A 344 4.54 12.97 5.33
C TYR A 344 4.89 11.52 4.99
N MET A 345 3.93 10.61 5.16
CA MET A 345 4.12 9.19 4.86
C MET A 345 4.52 8.96 3.40
N ILE A 346 3.97 9.70 2.47
CA ILE A 346 4.27 9.52 1.04
C ILE A 346 5.55 10.26 0.65
N HIS A 347 5.78 11.46 1.20
CA HIS A 347 6.92 12.30 0.88
C HIS A 347 8.24 11.73 1.38
N GLU A 348 8.28 11.23 2.63
CA GLU A 348 9.50 10.82 3.32
C GLU A 348 9.89 9.35 3.09
N MET A 349 9.06 8.57 2.38
CA MET A 349 9.36 7.15 2.16
C MET A 349 9.99 6.90 0.80
N PRO A 350 11.30 6.58 0.75
CA PRO A 350 11.99 6.26 -0.49
C PRO A 350 11.45 4.97 -1.13
N TYR A 351 11.63 4.81 -2.45
CA TYR A 351 11.19 3.63 -3.20
C TYR A 351 11.73 2.29 -2.67
N ALA A 352 13.02 2.23 -2.31
CA ALA A 352 13.70 0.96 -1.99
C ALA A 352 14.45 0.97 -0.65
N ALA A 353 14.71 2.14 -0.07
CA ALA A 353 15.41 2.30 1.21
C ALA A 353 14.41 2.60 2.33
N ASP A 354 14.77 2.25 3.56
CA ASP A 354 13.95 2.57 4.73
C ASP A 354 13.85 4.08 4.93
N GLY A 355 12.65 4.53 5.29
CA GLY A 355 12.40 5.91 5.68
C GLY A 355 12.43 6.07 7.19
N THR A 356 12.51 7.31 7.65
CA THR A 356 12.59 7.63 9.08
C THR A 356 11.41 8.49 9.52
N TYR A 357 10.81 8.13 10.63
CA TYR A 357 9.89 9.00 11.35
C TYR A 357 10.56 9.57 12.58
N VAL A 358 10.60 10.89 12.66
CA VAL A 358 10.75 11.67 13.91
C VAL A 358 9.83 12.87 13.80
N GLU A 359 9.31 13.35 14.93
CA GLU A 359 8.30 14.41 14.94
C GLU A 359 8.81 15.72 14.34
N ASP A 360 10.08 16.05 14.55
CA ASP A 360 10.71 17.25 13.98
C ASP A 360 10.72 17.21 12.43
N LEU A 361 11.02 16.05 11.82
CA LEU A 361 10.96 15.91 10.35
C LEU A 361 9.52 16.06 9.84
N LEU A 362 8.53 15.58 10.56
CA LEU A 362 7.11 15.79 10.21
C LEU A 362 6.77 17.28 10.25
N ILE A 363 7.18 18.01 11.28
CA ILE A 363 6.94 19.44 11.42
C ILE A 363 7.66 20.21 10.30
N ASP A 364 8.91 19.86 10.00
CA ASP A 364 9.70 20.49 8.92
C ASP A 364 9.08 20.24 7.56
N ALA A 365 8.60 19.03 7.28
CA ALA A 365 7.92 18.69 6.03
C ALA A 365 6.60 19.49 5.86
N ILE A 366 5.81 19.61 6.94
CA ILE A 366 4.57 20.42 6.93
C ILE A 366 4.90 21.89 6.69
N ASN A 367 5.83 22.45 7.43
CA ASN A 367 6.18 23.88 7.33
C ASN A 367 6.87 24.20 5.99
N GLY A 368 7.83 23.39 5.59
CA GLY A 368 8.60 23.60 4.36
C GLY A 368 7.75 23.46 3.11
N ASN A 369 7.00 22.40 2.99
CA ASN A 369 6.29 22.09 1.75
C ASN A 369 4.83 22.59 1.77
N LEU A 370 4.04 22.19 2.76
CA LEU A 370 2.60 22.51 2.76
C LEU A 370 2.35 23.98 3.09
N ALA A 371 3.02 24.57 4.08
CA ALA A 371 2.82 25.96 4.46
C ALA A 371 3.59 26.91 3.53
N ASN A 372 4.91 26.72 3.40
CA ASN A 372 5.75 27.69 2.69
C ASN A 372 5.65 27.56 1.17
N VAL A 373 5.79 26.35 0.60
CA VAL A 373 5.75 26.18 -0.85
C VAL A 373 4.34 26.34 -1.38
N LEU A 374 3.35 25.60 -0.84
CA LEU A 374 1.98 25.61 -1.35
C LEU A 374 1.13 26.73 -0.73
N GLY A 375 1.07 26.81 0.59
CA GLY A 375 0.19 27.78 1.29
C GLY A 375 0.50 29.22 0.94
N ASN A 376 1.77 29.62 0.97
CA ASN A 376 2.19 30.96 0.58
C ASN A 376 1.94 31.26 -0.89
N LEU A 377 2.18 30.30 -1.80
CA LEU A 377 1.91 30.44 -3.23
C LEU A 377 0.43 30.76 -3.46
N VAL A 378 -0.47 29.97 -2.90
CA VAL A 378 -1.92 30.16 -3.03
C VAL A 378 -2.35 31.51 -2.47
N ASN A 379 -1.88 31.85 -1.27
CA ASN A 379 -2.23 33.12 -0.62
C ASN A 379 -1.75 34.35 -1.42
N ARG A 380 -0.51 34.31 -1.92
CA ARG A 380 0.06 35.39 -2.77
C ARG A 380 -0.72 35.52 -4.08
N THR A 381 -1.01 34.42 -4.75
CA THR A 381 -1.70 34.41 -6.05
C THR A 381 -3.13 34.95 -5.91
N ILE A 382 -3.92 34.43 -4.97
CA ILE A 382 -5.29 34.89 -4.72
C ILE A 382 -5.28 36.36 -4.25
N GLY A 383 -4.33 36.76 -3.41
CA GLY A 383 -4.19 38.14 -2.98
C GLY A 383 -3.96 39.10 -4.14
N MET A 384 -3.12 38.74 -5.12
CA MET A 384 -2.90 39.53 -6.32
C MET A 384 -4.12 39.60 -7.24
N VAL A 385 -4.80 38.45 -7.44
CA VAL A 385 -6.02 38.39 -8.26
C VAL A 385 -7.11 39.28 -7.69
N ASN A 386 -7.34 39.22 -6.39
CA ASN A 386 -8.34 40.06 -5.72
C ASN A 386 -7.95 41.55 -5.80
N LYS A 387 -6.67 41.86 -5.56
CA LYS A 387 -6.18 43.23 -5.53
C LYS A 387 -6.24 43.92 -6.90
N TYR A 388 -5.85 43.22 -7.96
CA TYR A 388 -5.66 43.83 -9.28
C TYR A 388 -6.86 43.63 -10.21
N PHE A 389 -7.64 42.56 -10.02
CA PHE A 389 -8.72 42.13 -10.91
C PHE A 389 -10.04 41.80 -10.19
N SER A 390 -10.19 42.20 -8.92
CA SER A 390 -11.44 41.98 -8.14
C SER A 390 -11.90 40.53 -8.16
N GLY A 391 -10.98 39.56 -8.18
CA GLY A 391 -11.27 38.12 -8.15
C GLY A 391 -11.44 37.44 -9.52
N VAL A 392 -11.40 38.19 -10.64
CA VAL A 392 -11.62 37.65 -11.99
C VAL A 392 -10.43 37.93 -12.88
N VAL A 393 -9.79 36.91 -13.40
CA VAL A 393 -8.71 37.05 -14.41
C VAL A 393 -9.04 36.23 -15.65
N ILE A 394 -8.63 36.74 -16.80
CA ILE A 394 -8.80 36.06 -18.09
C ILE A 394 -7.43 35.93 -18.78
N ASN A 395 -7.31 34.99 -19.71
CA ASN A 395 -6.13 34.85 -20.51
C ASN A 395 -6.20 35.86 -21.68
N GLU A 396 -5.49 36.95 -21.58
CA GLU A 396 -5.40 37.99 -22.64
C GLU A 396 -4.44 37.59 -23.79
N GLY A 397 -3.77 36.43 -23.67
CA GLY A 397 -2.88 35.92 -24.72
C GLY A 397 -1.55 36.63 -24.86
N VAL A 398 -1.21 37.57 -23.96
CA VAL A 398 0.07 38.29 -23.97
C VAL A 398 1.14 37.43 -23.31
N SER A 399 1.79 36.57 -24.10
CA SER A 399 2.75 35.55 -23.61
C SER A 399 4.21 36.03 -23.69
N SER A 400 5.06 35.37 -22.90
CA SER A 400 6.53 35.53 -22.92
C SER A 400 7.21 34.16 -22.79
N ASP A 401 8.53 34.08 -22.80
CA ASP A 401 9.26 32.82 -22.74
C ASP A 401 9.14 32.14 -21.38
N GLU A 402 9.02 32.92 -20.30
CA GLU A 402 8.79 32.38 -18.93
C GLU A 402 7.47 31.57 -18.82
N ASP A 403 6.44 31.97 -19.61
CA ASP A 403 5.15 31.27 -19.65
C ASP A 403 5.30 29.88 -20.26
N LYS A 404 6.08 29.77 -21.35
CA LYS A 404 6.27 28.51 -22.07
C LYS A 404 6.87 27.44 -21.17
N ASP A 405 7.83 27.82 -20.35
CA ASP A 405 8.50 26.92 -19.43
C ASP A 405 7.51 26.36 -18.36
N LEU A 406 6.73 27.26 -17.72
CA LEU A 406 5.67 26.84 -16.78
C LEU A 406 4.63 25.96 -17.45
N ILE A 407 4.12 26.36 -18.61
CA ILE A 407 3.07 25.63 -19.34
C ILE A 407 3.58 24.24 -19.74
N ASN A 408 4.79 24.11 -20.30
CA ASN A 408 5.34 22.83 -20.71
C ASN A 408 5.52 21.88 -19.51
N MET A 409 5.96 22.42 -18.38
CA MET A 409 6.13 21.64 -17.16
C MET A 409 4.77 21.09 -16.63
N VAL A 410 3.71 21.91 -16.71
CA VAL A 410 2.36 21.51 -16.33
C VAL A 410 1.78 20.47 -17.31
N LEU A 411 1.98 20.68 -18.63
CA LEU A 411 1.49 19.74 -19.65
C LEU A 411 2.14 18.37 -19.55
N SER A 412 3.39 18.27 -19.13
CA SER A 412 4.10 17.00 -18.93
C SER A 412 3.81 16.33 -17.58
N LEU A 413 3.09 16.99 -16.66
CA LEU A 413 2.91 16.52 -15.28
C LEU A 413 2.23 15.16 -15.22
N LYS A 414 1.15 14.97 -16.00
CA LYS A 414 0.40 13.70 -16.00
C LYS A 414 1.30 12.54 -16.41
N ASP A 415 2.05 12.68 -17.50
CA ASP A 415 2.89 11.58 -18.01
C ASP A 415 3.99 11.23 -17.00
N ARG A 416 4.57 12.23 -16.32
CA ARG A 416 5.56 12.01 -15.24
C ARG A 416 4.96 11.30 -14.02
N ILE A 417 3.71 11.64 -13.65
CA ILE A 417 3.01 10.95 -12.56
C ILE A 417 2.70 9.51 -12.96
N ASP A 418 2.16 9.29 -14.16
CA ASP A 418 1.85 7.95 -14.68
C ASP A 418 3.09 7.04 -14.64
N GLU A 419 4.21 7.52 -15.16
CA GLU A 419 5.48 6.79 -15.18
C GLU A 419 5.96 6.41 -13.77
N ASN A 420 5.88 7.35 -12.81
CA ASN A 420 6.30 7.09 -11.45
C ASN A 420 5.35 6.14 -10.70
N ILE A 421 4.03 6.29 -10.86
CA ILE A 421 3.04 5.38 -10.26
C ILE A 421 3.20 3.96 -10.82
N ASP A 422 3.41 3.81 -12.12
CA ASP A 422 3.61 2.49 -12.76
C ASP A 422 4.93 1.82 -12.35
N LYS A 423 5.90 2.60 -11.86
CA LYS A 423 7.17 2.13 -11.28
C LYS A 423 7.14 2.06 -9.75
N PHE A 424 5.99 2.24 -9.11
CA PHE A 424 5.82 2.29 -7.64
C PHE A 424 6.66 3.37 -6.94
N ARG A 425 7.07 4.41 -7.68
CA ARG A 425 7.81 5.57 -7.17
C ARG A 425 6.87 6.67 -6.71
N ILE A 426 6.08 6.37 -5.69
CA ILE A 426 4.97 7.24 -5.28
C ILE A 426 5.47 8.59 -4.70
N ALA A 427 6.56 8.56 -3.94
CA ALA A 427 7.21 9.78 -3.46
C ALA A 427 7.65 10.69 -4.62
N ASP A 428 8.25 10.09 -5.68
CA ASP A 428 8.69 10.84 -6.86
C ASP A 428 7.51 11.43 -7.64
N SER A 429 6.35 10.75 -7.65
CA SER A 429 5.13 11.31 -8.25
C SER A 429 4.62 12.54 -7.49
N LEU A 430 4.68 12.53 -6.15
CA LEU A 430 4.35 13.67 -5.31
C LEU A 430 5.35 14.83 -5.52
N GLU A 431 6.62 14.53 -5.62
CA GLU A 431 7.67 15.51 -5.87
C GLU A 431 7.48 16.21 -7.22
N ASN A 432 7.06 15.50 -8.28
CA ASN A 432 6.72 16.12 -9.57
C ASN A 432 5.60 17.16 -9.44
N ILE A 433 4.64 16.95 -8.54
CA ILE A 433 3.57 17.92 -8.28
C ILE A 433 4.12 19.13 -7.53
N PHE A 434 4.98 18.93 -6.53
CA PHE A 434 5.60 20.00 -5.77
C PHE A 434 6.59 20.83 -6.62
N ASP A 435 7.19 20.22 -7.65
CA ASP A 435 7.99 20.96 -8.64
C ASP A 435 7.16 22.02 -9.38
N ILE A 436 5.88 21.74 -9.69
CA ILE A 436 4.98 22.75 -10.27
C ILE A 436 4.79 23.92 -9.31
N TYR A 437 4.54 23.66 -8.02
CA TYR A 437 4.37 24.74 -7.04
C TYR A 437 5.65 25.57 -6.86
N ARG A 438 6.82 24.94 -6.83
CA ARG A 438 8.12 25.64 -6.82
C ARG A 438 8.34 26.46 -8.07
N ARG A 439 7.99 25.90 -9.24
CA ARG A 439 8.06 26.63 -10.52
C ARG A 439 7.11 27.83 -10.56
N CYS A 440 5.90 27.71 -10.01
CA CYS A 440 4.97 28.83 -9.86
C CYS A 440 5.54 29.94 -8.97
N ASN A 441 6.15 29.61 -7.83
CA ASN A 441 6.81 30.60 -6.99
C ASN A 441 7.93 31.35 -7.74
N LYS A 442 8.78 30.61 -8.46
CA LYS A 442 9.83 31.19 -9.29
C LYS A 442 9.26 32.08 -10.42
N TYR A 443 8.16 31.64 -11.04
CA TYR A 443 7.48 32.42 -12.10
C TYR A 443 6.91 33.74 -11.58
N ILE A 444 6.41 33.82 -10.35
CA ILE A 444 6.02 35.07 -9.71
C ILE A 444 7.21 36.03 -9.59
N ASP A 445 8.38 35.50 -9.21
CA ASP A 445 9.58 36.34 -9.03
C ASP A 445 10.17 36.78 -10.38
N GLU A 446 10.09 35.98 -11.43
CA GLU A 446 10.53 36.30 -12.80
C GLU A 446 9.62 37.33 -13.47
N THR A 447 8.30 37.17 -13.36
CA THR A 447 7.32 38.04 -14.02
C THR A 447 6.99 39.31 -13.24
N THR A 448 7.39 39.40 -11.98
CA THR A 448 7.19 40.54 -11.08
C THR A 448 5.81 41.21 -11.20
N PRO A 449 4.68 40.51 -10.90
CA PRO A 449 3.33 41.02 -11.14
C PRO A 449 3.01 42.36 -10.50
N TRP A 450 3.65 42.67 -9.37
CA TRP A 450 3.53 43.97 -8.68
C TRP A 450 4.18 45.14 -9.43
N VAL A 451 5.09 44.84 -10.38
CA VAL A 451 5.67 45.85 -11.28
C VAL A 451 4.74 46.07 -12.47
N LEU A 452 4.24 44.99 -13.08
CA LEU A 452 3.27 45.04 -14.19
C LEU A 452 2.00 45.82 -13.78
N ALA A 453 1.56 45.66 -12.53
CA ALA A 453 0.37 46.34 -12.01
C ALA A 453 0.49 47.87 -11.90
N LYS A 454 1.69 48.47 -12.05
CA LYS A 454 1.90 49.91 -11.97
C LYS A 454 1.67 50.64 -13.31
N ASP A 455 1.60 49.88 -14.41
CA ASP A 455 1.44 50.40 -15.76
C ASP A 455 0.16 49.80 -16.39
N GLU A 456 -0.83 50.62 -16.65
CA GLU A 456 -2.10 50.21 -17.24
C GLU A 456 -1.92 49.51 -18.60
N SER A 457 -0.92 49.87 -19.39
CA SER A 457 -0.62 49.21 -20.66
C SER A 457 -0.16 47.75 -20.50
N MET A 458 0.34 47.40 -19.32
CA MET A 458 0.80 46.05 -18.97
C MET A 458 -0.29 45.18 -18.29
N HIS A 459 -1.50 45.72 -18.06
CA HIS A 459 -2.59 44.99 -17.45
C HIS A 459 -2.99 43.70 -18.22
N PRO A 460 -3.01 43.66 -19.58
CA PRO A 460 -3.24 42.44 -20.33
C PRO A 460 -2.16 41.38 -20.06
N ARG A 461 -0.91 41.78 -19.93
CA ARG A 461 0.21 40.91 -19.56
C ARG A 461 0.03 40.39 -18.14
N LEU A 462 -0.29 41.26 -17.19
CA LEU A 462 -0.55 40.89 -15.79
C LEU A 462 -1.71 39.90 -15.68
N SER A 463 -2.79 40.08 -16.42
CA SER A 463 -3.94 39.15 -16.44
C SER A 463 -3.50 37.76 -16.91
N THR A 464 -2.73 37.68 -18.02
CA THR A 464 -2.18 36.41 -18.52
C THR A 464 -1.28 35.73 -17.51
N VAL A 465 -0.40 36.45 -16.80
CA VAL A 465 0.47 35.93 -15.77
C VAL A 465 -0.34 35.29 -14.62
N LEU A 466 -1.32 36.01 -14.10
CA LEU A 466 -2.16 35.50 -12.99
C LEU A 466 -3.07 34.35 -13.42
N TYR A 467 -3.56 34.37 -14.66
CA TYR A 467 -4.30 33.21 -15.23
C TYR A 467 -3.43 31.95 -15.28
N ASN A 468 -2.20 32.05 -15.80
CA ASN A 468 -1.27 30.95 -15.88
C ASN A 468 -0.94 30.37 -14.48
N LEU A 469 -0.76 31.25 -13.48
CA LEU A 469 -0.54 30.82 -12.10
C LEU A 469 -1.74 30.04 -11.53
N ILE A 470 -2.96 30.56 -11.70
CA ILE A 470 -4.17 29.89 -11.20
C ILE A 470 -4.32 28.53 -11.86
N GLU A 471 -4.17 28.42 -13.18
CA GLU A 471 -4.30 27.17 -13.90
C GLU A 471 -3.22 26.16 -13.52
N ALA A 472 -1.97 26.58 -13.38
CA ALA A 472 -0.90 25.71 -12.93
C ALA A 472 -1.15 25.17 -11.51
N ILE A 473 -1.55 26.03 -10.57
CA ILE A 473 -1.92 25.64 -9.20
C ILE A 473 -3.13 24.72 -9.21
N ARG A 474 -4.17 25.01 -10.00
CA ARG A 474 -5.38 24.19 -10.11
C ARG A 474 -5.05 22.78 -10.60
N ILE A 475 -4.28 22.67 -11.70
CA ILE A 475 -3.91 21.37 -12.28
C ILE A 475 -3.06 20.55 -11.30
N ALA A 476 -2.04 21.16 -10.69
CA ALA A 476 -1.21 20.50 -9.69
C ALA A 476 -2.03 20.05 -8.47
N THR A 477 -2.98 20.88 -7.99
CA THR A 477 -3.86 20.54 -6.86
C THR A 477 -4.83 19.40 -7.19
N VAL A 478 -5.39 19.39 -8.41
CA VAL A 478 -6.22 18.27 -8.88
C VAL A 478 -5.37 16.99 -8.95
N SER A 479 -4.13 17.09 -9.39
CA SER A 479 -3.20 15.96 -9.41
C SER A 479 -2.86 15.41 -8.02
N CYS A 480 -2.98 16.21 -6.95
CA CYS A 480 -2.80 15.75 -5.56
C CYS A 480 -4.01 14.99 -4.98
N LYS A 481 -5.15 14.90 -5.65
CA LYS A 481 -6.39 14.29 -5.09
C LYS A 481 -6.23 12.83 -4.65
N HIS A 482 -5.29 12.11 -5.21
CA HIS A 482 -5.02 10.73 -4.80
C HIS A 482 -4.23 10.65 -3.48
N ILE A 483 -3.53 11.69 -3.09
CA ILE A 483 -2.72 11.75 -1.86
C ILE A 483 -3.52 12.37 -0.72
N TYR A 484 -4.15 13.55 -0.98
CA TYR A 484 -4.95 14.30 -0.01
C TYR A 484 -6.43 14.22 -0.32
N GLN A 485 -7.24 14.29 0.71
CA GLN A 485 -8.61 14.78 0.59
C GLN A 485 -8.63 16.27 0.92
N ILE A 486 -7.99 17.08 0.12
CA ILE A 486 -8.15 18.53 0.21
C ILE A 486 -9.65 18.77 0.24
N ARG A 487 -10.17 19.33 1.34
CA ARG A 487 -11.56 19.77 1.41
C ARG A 487 -11.75 20.77 0.28
N GLN A 488 -12.24 20.32 -0.86
CA GLN A 488 -12.47 21.12 -2.07
C GLN A 488 -13.21 22.45 -1.81
N ARG A 489 -13.96 22.51 -0.69
CA ARG A 489 -14.70 23.70 -0.27
C ARG A 489 -13.84 24.92 0.06
N VAL A 490 -12.54 24.77 0.33
CA VAL A 490 -11.67 25.92 0.67
C VAL A 490 -11.11 26.60 -0.58
N PHE A 491 -10.89 25.88 -1.68
CA PHE A 491 -10.26 26.41 -2.88
C PHE A 491 -11.24 26.75 -4.02
N LEU A 492 -12.43 26.15 -4.05
CA LEU A 492 -13.41 26.38 -5.12
C LEU A 492 -14.56 27.33 -4.75
N ASN A 493 -14.69 27.71 -3.48
CA ASN A 493 -15.73 28.62 -2.98
C ASN A 493 -15.17 29.94 -2.41
N LYS A 494 -13.96 30.32 -2.73
CA LYS A 494 -13.41 31.65 -2.53
C LYS A 494 -12.95 32.20 -3.87
#